data_d6729640bc6228560cab705f9174745d
#
_entry.id   d6729640bc6228560cab705f9174745d
#
_cell.length_a   1.000
_cell.length_b   1.000
_cell.length_c   1.000
_cell.angle_alpha   90.00
_cell.angle_beta   90.00
_cell.angle_gamma   90.00
#
_symmetry.space_group_name_H-M   'P 1'
#
loop_
_entity.id
_entity.type
_entity.pdbx_description
1 polymer ?
#
loop_
_entity_poly.entity_id
_entity_poly.type
_entity_poly.pdbx_seq_one_letter_code
_entity_poly.pdbx_strand_id
1 'polypeptide(L)'
;MDYGPAEDRTGHFDGYTINFTSIREDSDLAPFLKGLPGDSCQCQHWGYMLAGRLTVRYGDHEEVIEPGDAFYMSPGHMPAAQAGSEFVMFSPQEELAVSEAALKANMQRLMQGT
;
A
#
# COMPACT_ATOMS: atom_id res chain seq x y z
N MET A 1 2.82 10.87 -7.98
CA MET A 1 4.21 10.76 -7.53
C MET A 1 4.82 9.46 -8.04
N ASP A 2 6.01 9.51 -8.55
CA ASP A 2 6.68 8.36 -9.14
C ASP A 2 7.74 7.82 -8.17
N TYR A 3 7.61 6.55 -7.81
CA TYR A 3 8.54 5.90 -6.88
C TYR A 3 9.50 4.94 -7.59
N GLY A 4 9.55 4.96 -8.95
CA GLY A 4 10.30 3.99 -9.72
C GLY A 4 9.49 2.73 -9.98
N PRO A 5 9.39 1.79 -9.01
CA PRO A 5 8.56 0.58 -9.19
C PRO A 5 7.07 0.86 -9.15
N ALA A 6 6.65 2.05 -8.71
CA ALA A 6 5.23 2.40 -8.61
C ALA A 6 4.99 3.87 -8.92
N GLU A 7 3.81 4.19 -9.41
CA GLU A 7 3.34 5.55 -9.63
C GLU A 7 2.00 5.74 -8.93
N ASP A 8 1.89 6.80 -8.13
CA ASP A 8 0.66 7.19 -7.46
C ASP A 8 0.16 8.52 -7.99
N ARG A 9 -1.12 8.58 -8.31
CA ARG A 9 -1.87 9.81 -8.58
C ARG A 9 -2.82 10.02 -7.41
N THR A 10 -2.68 11.12 -6.71
CA THR A 10 -3.29 11.33 -5.41
C THR A 10 -4.20 12.55 -5.39
N GLY A 11 -5.37 12.42 -4.77
CA GLY A 11 -6.28 13.50 -4.46
C GLY A 11 -6.74 13.43 -3.01
N HIS A 12 -7.21 14.55 -2.48
CA HIS A 12 -7.69 14.61 -1.09
C HIS A 12 -9.10 15.18 -1.05
N PHE A 13 -10.02 14.49 -0.37
CA PHE A 13 -11.44 14.89 -0.23
C PHE A 13 -11.96 14.52 1.16
N ASP A 14 -12.52 15.49 1.87
CA ASP A 14 -13.25 15.26 3.13
C ASP A 14 -12.50 14.39 4.15
N GLY A 15 -11.19 14.61 4.28
CA GLY A 15 -10.38 13.82 5.22
C GLY A 15 -9.93 12.47 4.68
N TYR A 16 -10.18 12.18 3.40
CA TYR A 16 -9.74 10.97 2.73
C TYR A 16 -8.71 11.29 1.67
N THR A 17 -7.78 10.36 1.49
CA THR A 17 -6.84 10.37 0.37
C THR A 17 -7.31 9.33 -0.63
N ILE A 18 -7.37 9.71 -1.91
CA ILE A 18 -7.71 8.82 -3.00
C ILE A 18 -6.46 8.63 -3.84
N ASN A 19 -6.03 7.38 -4.01
CA ASN A 19 -4.86 7.03 -4.81
C ASN A 19 -5.29 6.20 -6.02
N PHE A 20 -4.76 6.55 -7.18
CA PHE A 20 -4.71 5.63 -8.32
C PHE A 20 -3.27 5.17 -8.44
N THR A 21 -3.03 3.89 -8.25
CA THR A 21 -1.68 3.32 -8.19
C THR A 21 -1.45 2.39 -9.35
N SER A 22 -0.30 2.55 -10.01
CA SER A 22 0.19 1.65 -11.05
C SER A 22 1.52 1.05 -10.60
N ILE A 23 1.62 -0.27 -10.63
CA ILE A 23 2.81 -1.02 -10.19
C ILE A 23 3.56 -1.50 -11.42
N ARG A 24 4.82 -1.09 -11.55
CA ARG A 24 5.67 -1.43 -12.71
C ARG A 24 6.51 -2.69 -12.49
N GLU A 25 6.87 -2.96 -11.23
CA GLU A 25 7.70 -4.10 -10.86
C GLU A 25 7.08 -4.79 -9.66
N ASP A 26 7.29 -6.09 -9.53
CA ASP A 26 6.84 -6.82 -8.35
C ASP A 26 7.36 -6.14 -7.09
N SER A 27 6.47 -5.84 -6.17
CA SER A 27 6.76 -5.05 -4.97
C SER A 27 6.19 -5.70 -3.73
N ASP A 28 7.02 -5.78 -2.68
CA ASP A 28 6.59 -6.24 -1.35
C ASP A 28 6.84 -5.08 -0.38
N LEU A 29 5.79 -4.61 0.28
CA LEU A 29 5.91 -3.48 1.20
C LEU A 29 6.44 -3.86 2.58
N ALA A 30 6.53 -5.14 2.91
CA ALA A 30 6.93 -5.57 4.25
C ALA A 30 8.22 -4.89 4.77
N PRO A 31 9.30 -4.77 3.97
CA PRO A 31 10.52 -4.10 4.46
C PRO A 31 10.32 -2.63 4.80
N PHE A 32 9.30 -1.99 4.22
CA PHE A 32 9.04 -0.56 4.41
C PHE A 32 8.08 -0.28 5.56
N LEU A 33 7.53 -1.31 6.19
CA LEU A 33 6.57 -1.17 7.29
C LEU A 33 7.20 -1.37 8.66
N LYS A 34 8.50 -1.54 8.73
CA LYS A 34 9.24 -1.71 10.00
C LYS A 34 9.05 -0.49 10.89
N GLY A 35 8.80 -0.76 12.17
CA GLY A 35 8.59 0.27 13.18
C GLY A 35 7.13 0.59 13.43
N LEU A 36 6.25 0.19 12.54
CA LEU A 36 4.80 0.25 12.78
C LEU A 36 4.40 -0.93 13.69
N PRO A 37 3.26 -0.84 14.39
CA PRO A 37 2.80 -1.95 15.22
C PRO A 37 2.73 -3.26 14.43
N GLY A 38 3.41 -4.31 14.93
CA GLY A 38 3.49 -5.60 14.25
C GLY A 38 4.24 -5.57 12.92
N ASP A 39 4.99 -4.49 12.65
CA ASP A 39 5.68 -4.25 11.37
C ASP A 39 4.72 -4.35 10.18
N SER A 40 3.48 -3.89 10.38
CA SER A 40 2.42 -3.93 9.38
C SER A 40 1.74 -2.57 9.27
N CYS A 41 1.04 -2.35 8.16
CA CYS A 41 0.31 -1.10 7.94
C CYS A 41 -0.98 -1.10 8.77
N GLN A 42 -1.20 -0.03 9.53
CA GLN A 42 -2.38 0.10 10.39
C GLN A 42 -3.47 0.98 9.77
N CYS A 43 -3.21 1.55 8.59
CA CYS A 43 -4.19 2.36 7.89
C CYS A 43 -5.27 1.49 7.25
N GLN A 44 -6.52 1.91 7.37
CA GLN A 44 -7.61 1.26 6.63
C GLN A 44 -7.57 1.71 5.18
N HIS A 45 -7.86 0.80 4.25
CA HIS A 45 -7.99 1.12 2.84
C HIS A 45 -9.23 0.43 2.26
N TRP A 46 -9.94 1.16 1.42
CA TRP A 46 -11.03 0.63 0.59
C TRP A 46 -10.65 0.87 -0.85
N GLY A 47 -10.95 -0.07 -1.74
CA GLY A 47 -10.58 0.15 -3.11
C GLY A 47 -11.21 -0.80 -4.12
N TYR A 48 -10.75 -0.66 -5.36
CA TYR A 48 -11.19 -1.47 -6.48
C TYR A 48 -9.99 -1.83 -7.34
N MET A 49 -9.88 -3.12 -7.67
CA MET A 49 -8.77 -3.65 -8.46
C MET A 49 -9.10 -3.61 -9.94
N LEU A 50 -8.25 -2.95 -10.73
CA LEU A 50 -8.44 -2.79 -12.18
C LEU A 50 -7.63 -3.80 -12.97
N ALA A 51 -6.40 -4.10 -12.55
CA ALA A 51 -5.50 -5.01 -13.26
C ALA A 51 -4.50 -5.62 -12.28
N GLY A 52 -3.94 -6.76 -12.62
CA GLY A 52 -2.88 -7.41 -11.86
C GLY A 52 -3.38 -8.18 -10.66
N ARG A 53 -2.56 -8.23 -9.61
CA ARG A 53 -2.89 -8.99 -8.41
C ARG A 53 -2.22 -8.36 -7.19
N LEU A 54 -2.98 -8.23 -6.11
CA LEU A 54 -2.44 -7.88 -4.80
C LEU A 54 -2.56 -9.11 -3.89
N THR A 55 -1.50 -9.39 -3.15
CA THR A 55 -1.53 -10.39 -2.08
C THR A 55 -1.36 -9.64 -0.77
N VAL A 56 -2.32 -9.79 0.14
CA VAL A 56 -2.34 -9.06 1.41
C VAL A 56 -2.20 -10.07 2.52
N ARG A 57 -1.09 -9.98 3.25
CA ARG A 57 -0.82 -10.87 4.37
C ARG A 57 -1.23 -10.20 5.68
N TYR A 58 -1.85 -11.01 6.52
CA TYR A 58 -2.17 -10.67 7.91
C TYR A 58 -1.43 -11.66 8.81
N GLY A 59 -1.49 -11.46 10.11
CA GLY A 59 -0.81 -12.37 11.03
C GLY A 59 -1.32 -13.81 10.99
N ASP A 60 -2.59 -14.02 10.64
CA ASP A 60 -3.26 -15.32 10.71
C ASP A 60 -3.77 -15.82 9.36
N HIS A 61 -3.73 -15.00 8.30
CA HIS A 61 -4.24 -15.43 7.00
C HIS A 61 -3.70 -14.53 5.89
N GLU A 62 -4.04 -14.88 4.66
CA GLU A 62 -3.66 -14.15 3.45
C GLU A 62 -4.88 -14.00 2.57
N GLU A 63 -5.01 -12.83 1.92
CA GLU A 63 -6.08 -12.54 0.98
C GLU A 63 -5.47 -12.19 -0.38
N VAL A 64 -6.11 -12.66 -1.45
CA VAL A 64 -5.71 -12.33 -2.82
C VAL A 64 -6.78 -11.46 -3.45
N ILE A 65 -6.37 -10.32 -4.01
CA ILE A 65 -7.26 -9.36 -4.65
C ILE A 65 -6.96 -9.39 -6.15
N GLU A 66 -8.00 -9.64 -6.95
CA GLU A 66 -7.88 -9.81 -8.40
C GLU A 66 -8.71 -8.75 -9.13
N PRO A 67 -8.49 -8.54 -10.44
CA PRO A 67 -9.25 -7.55 -11.21
C PRO A 67 -10.75 -7.74 -11.08
N GLY A 68 -11.47 -6.66 -10.83
CA GLY A 68 -12.90 -6.68 -10.61
C GLY A 68 -13.30 -6.79 -9.16
N ASP A 69 -12.36 -7.02 -8.25
CA ASP A 69 -12.66 -7.09 -6.82
C ASP A 69 -12.71 -5.70 -6.20
N ALA A 70 -13.78 -5.42 -5.48
CA ALA A 70 -13.80 -4.35 -4.49
C ALA A 70 -13.16 -4.89 -3.22
N PHE A 71 -12.29 -4.14 -2.58
CA PHE A 71 -11.54 -4.67 -1.45
C PHE A 71 -11.53 -3.74 -0.25
N TYR A 72 -11.26 -4.34 0.91
CA TYR A 72 -11.00 -3.63 2.14
C TYR A 72 -9.77 -4.25 2.80
N MET A 73 -8.81 -3.40 3.19
CA MET A 73 -7.65 -3.82 3.97
C MET A 73 -7.81 -3.29 5.39
N SER A 74 -7.99 -4.20 6.34
CA SER A 74 -8.06 -3.85 7.76
C SER A 74 -6.66 -3.58 8.32
N PRO A 75 -6.55 -2.90 9.48
CA PRO A 75 -5.25 -2.72 10.14
C PRO A 75 -4.51 -4.04 10.34
N GLY A 76 -3.20 -4.00 10.17
CA GLY A 76 -2.35 -5.18 10.33
C GLY A 76 -2.00 -5.87 9.01
N HIS A 77 -2.23 -5.21 7.87
CA HIS A 77 -1.93 -5.79 6.57
C HIS A 77 -0.50 -5.52 6.11
N MET A 78 0.03 -6.47 5.32
CA MET A 78 1.31 -6.36 4.63
C MET A 78 1.08 -6.70 3.16
N PRO A 79 0.90 -5.69 2.30
CA PRO A 79 0.55 -5.94 0.91
C PRO A 79 1.78 -6.18 0.04
N ALA A 80 1.60 -7.02 -0.99
CA ALA A 80 2.54 -7.22 -2.07
C ALA A 80 1.78 -7.12 -3.39
N ALA A 81 2.40 -6.52 -4.41
CA ALA A 81 1.78 -6.30 -5.70
C ALA A 81 2.62 -6.90 -6.81
N GLN A 82 1.96 -7.52 -7.79
CA GLN A 82 2.62 -7.97 -9.00
C GLN A 82 2.77 -6.80 -9.99
N ALA A 83 3.83 -6.86 -10.81
CA ALA A 83 4.01 -5.94 -11.92
C ALA A 83 2.75 -5.92 -12.81
N GLY A 84 2.34 -4.75 -13.24
CA GLY A 84 1.12 -4.57 -14.03
C GLY A 84 -0.14 -4.36 -13.20
N SER A 85 -0.03 -4.36 -11.87
CA SER A 85 -1.18 -4.07 -11.01
C SER A 85 -1.58 -2.62 -11.10
N GLU A 86 -2.89 -2.38 -11.18
CA GLU A 86 -3.51 -1.04 -11.15
C GLU A 86 -4.73 -1.08 -10.26
N PHE A 87 -4.84 -0.11 -9.37
CA PHE A 87 -5.97 -0.07 -8.46
C PHE A 87 -6.22 1.36 -7.96
N VAL A 88 -7.46 1.62 -7.58
CA VAL A 88 -7.85 2.84 -6.90
C VAL A 88 -8.09 2.51 -5.43
N MET A 89 -7.64 3.40 -4.55
CA MET A 89 -7.70 3.16 -3.11
C MET A 89 -8.14 4.43 -2.39
N PHE A 90 -8.97 4.26 -1.37
CA PHE A 90 -9.44 5.33 -0.50
C PHE A 90 -8.92 5.06 0.90
N SER A 91 -8.35 6.04 1.54
CA SER A 91 -7.75 5.89 2.87
C SER A 91 -8.04 7.11 3.74
N PRO A 92 -8.32 6.94 5.04
CA PRO A 92 -8.38 8.08 5.95
C PRO A 92 -7.04 8.81 5.95
N GLN A 93 -7.07 10.10 5.70
CA GLN A 93 -5.85 10.89 5.49
C GLN A 93 -4.91 10.87 6.68
N GLU A 94 -5.44 10.95 7.91
CA GLU A 94 -4.62 10.94 9.12
C GLU A 94 -3.94 9.59 9.34
N GLU A 95 -4.65 8.50 9.11
CA GLU A 95 -4.10 7.15 9.24
C GLU A 95 -3.03 6.90 8.18
N LEU A 96 -3.31 7.31 6.95
CA LEU A 96 -2.37 7.14 5.85
C LEU A 96 -1.07 7.90 6.08
N ALA A 97 -1.14 9.10 6.65
CA ALA A 97 0.03 9.92 6.94
C ALA A 97 1.03 9.19 7.84
N VAL A 98 0.56 8.43 8.83
CA VAL A 98 1.41 7.64 9.72
C VAL A 98 2.15 6.55 8.93
N SER A 99 1.43 5.84 8.07
CA SER A 99 2.02 4.79 7.25
C SER A 99 3.00 5.35 6.23
N GLU A 100 2.65 6.47 5.59
CA GLU A 100 3.54 7.12 4.62
C GLU A 100 4.83 7.62 5.26
N ALA A 101 4.77 8.12 6.48
CA ALA A 101 5.95 8.55 7.21
C ALA A 101 6.90 7.38 7.47
N ALA A 102 6.36 6.22 7.85
CA ALA A 102 7.14 5.01 8.06
C ALA A 102 7.75 4.50 6.75
N LEU A 103 6.96 4.47 5.67
CA LEU A 103 7.43 4.08 4.35
C LEU A 103 8.62 4.94 3.92
N LYS A 104 8.48 6.25 4.05
CA LYS A 104 9.51 7.22 3.66
C LYS A 104 10.78 7.05 4.49
N ALA A 105 10.65 6.91 5.81
CA ALA A 105 11.79 6.73 6.71
C ALA A 105 12.53 5.43 6.40
N ASN A 106 11.80 4.33 6.16
CA ASN A 106 12.39 3.05 5.84
C ASN A 106 13.05 3.04 4.47
N MET A 107 12.46 3.72 3.47
CA MET A 107 13.09 3.88 2.16
C MET A 107 14.43 4.60 2.28
N GLN A 108 14.48 5.70 3.04
CA GLN A 108 15.71 6.45 3.26
C GLN A 108 16.76 5.60 3.97
N ARG A 109 16.38 4.85 5.00
CA ARG A 109 17.28 3.98 5.75
C ARG A 109 17.87 2.88 4.86
N LEU A 110 17.05 2.26 4.02
CA LEU A 110 17.51 1.21 3.11
C LEU A 110 18.45 1.76 2.02
N MET A 111 18.20 2.98 1.56
CA MET A 111 19.09 3.63 0.60
C MET A 111 20.44 4.02 1.20
N GLN A 112 20.49 4.33 2.49
CA GLN A 112 21.70 4.74 3.19
C GLN A 112 22.47 3.57 3.81
N GLY A 113 21.79 2.48 4.11
CA GLY A 113 22.32 1.36 4.88
C GLY A 113 23.13 0.35 4.08
N THR A 114 23.48 0.66 2.87
CA THR A 114 24.27 -0.26 2.02
C THR A 114 25.73 0.06 2.03
#